data_c6e2bc3f2e59c6b08127775ffcf0df75
#
_entry.id   c6e2bc3f2e59c6b08127775ffcf0df75
#
_cell.length_a   1.000
_cell.length_b   1.000
_cell.length_c   1.000
_cell.angle_alpha   90.00
_cell.angle_beta   90.00
_cell.angle_gamma   90.00
#
_symmetry.space_group_name_H-M   'P 1'
#
loop_
_entity.id
_entity.type
_entity.pdbx_description
1 polymer ?
#
loop_
_entity_poly.entity_id
_entity_poly.type
_entity_poly.pdbx_seq_one_letter_code
_entity_poly.pdbx_strand_id
1 'polypeptide(L)'
;MSNIRDVARLAGVSVATVSRALSAPEKVSKESIAKVQTAIAEVGYRPNMLARNFRSTRAYAVVVLVPDIANPFYSLFIRALEDRAQQKGYAVLLGDTRGTSEREQEYIHRVETRLADGIIQLRPSSEKSQSIIPPGIACVNACGCEYTTGPSIRIDNRAAARTMVDYLISLGHRRIGVITGLKDNPHTIDRLEGYKESLANAGIPFDKELIAEGDFTMWSGLNSAFQFCNMKHRPTAIFSMNDEMAIGAMQTLKAQGIKIPEDMSVTGFDDIAYAKYCDPSLTTISQPAEEMGKMAMDMLLRIIEGEPLSQTECVLPTEFIIRKSTGPARHSK
;
A
#
# COMPACT_ATOMS: atom_id res chain seq x y z
N MET A 1 -30.01 28.15 11.70
CA MET A 1 -29.54 26.75 11.70
C MET A 1 -30.32 26.00 12.76
N SER A 2 -30.97 24.89 12.39
CA SER A 2 -31.65 24.01 13.32
C SER A 2 -30.67 23.38 14.30
N ASN A 3 -31.03 23.26 15.56
CA ASN A 3 -30.17 22.73 16.60
C ASN A 3 -30.84 21.54 17.32
N ILE A 4 -30.10 20.82 18.14
CA ILE A 4 -30.61 19.63 18.85
C ILE A 4 -31.78 19.95 19.79
N ARG A 5 -31.91 21.19 20.29
CA ARG A 5 -33.02 21.62 21.15
C ARG A 5 -34.32 21.75 20.35
N ASP A 6 -34.22 22.14 19.06
CA ASP A 6 -35.40 22.21 18.18
C ASP A 6 -35.93 20.82 17.88
N VAL A 7 -35.05 19.84 17.63
CA VAL A 7 -35.42 18.42 17.50
C VAL A 7 -36.08 17.89 18.77
N ALA A 8 -35.50 18.16 19.94
CA ALA A 8 -36.03 17.72 21.23
C ALA A 8 -37.45 18.27 21.49
N ARG A 9 -37.64 19.56 21.20
CA ARG A 9 -38.93 20.22 21.32
C ARG A 9 -39.99 19.62 20.40
N LEU A 10 -39.66 19.39 19.14
CA LEU A 10 -40.58 18.84 18.14
C LEU A 10 -40.91 17.37 18.42
N ALA A 11 -39.91 16.57 18.81
CA ALA A 11 -40.11 15.17 19.18
C ALA A 11 -40.79 14.96 20.56
N GLY A 12 -40.94 16.00 21.36
CA GLY A 12 -41.51 15.89 22.71
C GLY A 12 -40.63 15.09 23.69
N VAL A 13 -39.30 15.13 23.51
CA VAL A 13 -38.35 14.38 24.35
C VAL A 13 -37.24 15.31 24.86
N SER A 14 -36.46 14.82 25.83
CA SER A 14 -35.31 15.57 26.31
C SER A 14 -34.16 15.63 25.28
N VAL A 15 -33.32 16.67 25.34
CA VAL A 15 -32.08 16.76 24.53
C VAL A 15 -31.20 15.55 24.76
N ALA A 16 -31.15 15.01 25.98
CA ALA A 16 -30.41 13.79 26.30
C ALA A 16 -30.97 12.55 25.58
N THR A 17 -32.31 12.48 25.43
CA THR A 17 -32.97 11.40 24.67
C THR A 17 -32.67 11.52 23.20
N VAL A 18 -32.70 12.72 22.58
CA VAL A 18 -32.29 12.93 21.19
C VAL A 18 -30.83 12.54 21.00
N SER A 19 -29.93 12.97 21.88
CA SER A 19 -28.52 12.61 21.83
C SER A 19 -28.29 11.09 21.90
N ARG A 20 -29.02 10.39 22.80
CA ARG A 20 -28.94 8.92 22.91
C ARG A 20 -29.54 8.21 21.70
N ALA A 21 -30.67 8.69 21.18
CA ALA A 21 -31.29 8.12 19.98
C ALA A 21 -30.34 8.17 18.77
N LEU A 22 -29.45 9.19 18.71
CA LEU A 22 -28.45 9.34 17.67
C LEU A 22 -27.15 8.55 17.91
N SER A 23 -26.74 8.35 19.18
CA SER A 23 -25.43 7.76 19.51
C SER A 23 -25.49 6.31 20.02
N ALA A 24 -26.62 5.90 20.61
CA ALA A 24 -26.82 4.58 21.19
C ALA A 24 -28.31 4.21 21.10
N PRO A 25 -28.83 4.00 19.87
CA PRO A 25 -30.27 3.77 19.65
C PRO A 25 -30.80 2.54 20.40
N GLU A 26 -29.95 1.55 20.65
CA GLU A 26 -30.31 0.37 21.44
C GLU A 26 -30.70 0.67 22.89
N LYS A 27 -30.36 1.85 23.41
CA LYS A 27 -30.68 2.31 24.77
C LYS A 27 -31.94 3.20 24.84
N VAL A 28 -32.66 3.35 23.72
CA VAL A 28 -33.84 4.20 23.60
C VAL A 28 -35.02 3.40 23.05
N SER A 29 -36.25 3.68 23.51
CA SER A 29 -37.42 2.96 23.01
C SER A 29 -37.65 3.21 21.52
N LYS A 30 -38.14 2.22 20.79
CA LYS A 30 -38.43 2.32 19.34
C LYS A 30 -39.39 3.50 19.04
N GLU A 31 -40.34 3.78 19.90
CA GLU A 31 -41.26 4.90 19.76
C GLU A 31 -40.52 6.25 19.84
N SER A 32 -39.64 6.41 20.81
CA SER A 32 -38.85 7.65 20.94
C SER A 32 -37.89 7.83 19.77
N ILE A 33 -37.28 6.75 19.25
CA ILE A 33 -36.43 6.80 18.07
C ILE A 33 -37.22 7.30 16.87
N ALA A 34 -38.41 6.74 16.60
CA ALA A 34 -39.27 7.17 15.50
C ALA A 34 -39.64 8.66 15.59
N LYS A 35 -40.05 9.15 16.78
CA LYS A 35 -40.35 10.57 17.02
C LYS A 35 -39.15 11.47 16.73
N VAL A 36 -37.95 11.05 17.16
CA VAL A 36 -36.69 11.80 16.94
C VAL A 36 -36.33 11.82 15.47
N GLN A 37 -36.44 10.70 14.74
CA GLN A 37 -36.17 10.64 13.31
C GLN A 37 -37.09 11.53 12.49
N THR A 38 -38.40 11.52 12.79
CA THR A 38 -39.36 12.39 12.13
C THR A 38 -39.02 13.87 12.38
N ALA A 39 -38.75 14.25 13.64
CA ALA A 39 -38.37 15.60 13.98
C ALA A 39 -37.08 16.07 13.32
N ILE A 40 -36.07 15.19 13.20
CA ILE A 40 -34.83 15.48 12.50
C ILE A 40 -35.07 15.80 11.01
N ALA A 41 -35.90 14.98 10.35
CA ALA A 41 -36.23 15.19 8.92
C ALA A 41 -37.00 16.49 8.73
N GLU A 42 -37.95 16.83 9.62
CA GLU A 42 -38.81 18.01 9.54
C GLU A 42 -38.02 19.32 9.75
N VAL A 43 -37.11 19.37 10.74
CA VAL A 43 -36.31 20.57 11.02
C VAL A 43 -35.03 20.63 10.20
N GLY A 44 -34.75 19.61 9.39
CA GLY A 44 -33.50 19.53 8.62
C GLY A 44 -32.23 19.53 9.50
N TYR A 45 -32.33 18.95 10.71
CA TYR A 45 -31.20 18.90 11.63
C TYR A 45 -30.16 17.94 11.17
N ARG A 46 -28.92 18.42 11.05
CA ARG A 46 -27.74 17.57 10.83
C ARG A 46 -26.93 17.49 12.12
N PRO A 47 -26.72 16.28 12.67
CA PRO A 47 -25.89 16.12 13.85
C PRO A 47 -24.51 16.73 13.65
N ASN A 48 -24.11 17.61 14.56
CA ASN A 48 -22.76 18.15 14.53
C ASN A 48 -21.77 17.07 15.03
N MET A 49 -21.03 16.47 14.09
CA MET A 49 -20.05 15.43 14.39
C MET A 49 -18.94 15.95 15.32
N LEU A 50 -18.56 17.22 15.21
CA LEU A 50 -17.59 17.83 16.12
C LEU A 50 -18.07 17.80 17.58
N ALA A 51 -19.35 18.12 17.80
CA ALA A 51 -19.93 18.07 19.15
C ALA A 51 -20.07 16.64 19.70
N ARG A 52 -20.21 15.64 18.82
CA ARG A 52 -20.20 14.21 19.18
C ARG A 52 -18.77 13.78 19.54
N ASN A 53 -17.81 14.09 18.70
CA ASN A 53 -16.41 13.73 18.86
C ASN A 53 -15.80 14.38 20.12
N PHE A 54 -16.21 15.60 20.44
CA PHE A 54 -15.78 16.30 21.65
C PHE A 54 -16.19 15.57 22.96
N ARG A 55 -17.33 14.85 22.93
CA ARG A 55 -17.79 14.07 24.11
C ARG A 55 -17.18 12.66 24.17
N SER A 56 -16.83 12.09 23.04
CA SER A 56 -16.27 10.73 22.97
C SER A 56 -14.76 10.70 23.13
N THR A 57 -14.08 11.85 23.13
CA THR A 57 -12.60 11.97 23.06
C THR A 57 -11.97 11.29 21.84
N ARG A 58 -12.78 10.94 20.83
CA ARG A 58 -12.36 10.28 19.58
C ARG A 58 -12.76 11.10 18.36
N ALA A 59 -11.89 11.12 17.35
CA ALA A 59 -12.13 11.77 16.07
C ALA A 59 -12.99 10.91 15.12
N TYR A 60 -12.98 9.59 15.29
CA TYR A 60 -13.50 8.60 14.34
C TYR A 60 -12.93 8.82 12.93
N ALA A 61 -11.65 9.14 12.87
CA ALA A 61 -10.89 9.29 11.67
C ALA A 61 -9.49 8.68 11.88
N VAL A 62 -8.91 8.15 10.81
CA VAL A 62 -7.53 7.66 10.79
C VAL A 62 -6.77 8.32 9.65
N VAL A 63 -5.48 8.58 9.85
CA VAL A 63 -4.58 9.07 8.80
C VAL A 63 -3.91 7.88 8.14
N VAL A 64 -3.90 7.86 6.81
CA VAL A 64 -3.15 6.89 6.01
C VAL A 64 -2.04 7.63 5.29
N LEU A 65 -0.79 7.38 5.67
CA LEU A 65 0.39 7.99 5.07
C LEU A 65 0.84 7.16 3.87
N VAL A 66 0.73 7.74 2.68
CA VAL A 66 1.07 7.11 1.41
C VAL A 66 2.34 7.77 0.87
N PRO A 67 3.37 7.01 0.47
CA PRO A 67 4.60 7.57 -0.10
C PRO A 67 4.37 8.33 -1.40
N ASP A 68 3.49 7.79 -2.25
CA ASP A 68 3.09 8.37 -3.53
C ASP A 68 1.66 7.93 -3.86
N ILE A 69 0.73 8.87 -3.82
CA ILE A 69 -0.69 8.59 -4.12
C ILE A 69 -0.92 8.27 -5.61
N ALA A 70 0.01 8.62 -6.49
CA ALA A 70 -0.08 8.33 -7.91
C ALA A 70 0.30 6.88 -8.24
N ASN A 71 1.01 6.17 -7.35
CA ASN A 71 1.39 4.77 -7.58
C ASN A 71 0.17 3.84 -7.49
N PRO A 72 -0.19 3.14 -8.59
CA PRO A 72 -1.38 2.29 -8.67
C PRO A 72 -1.41 1.13 -7.66
N PHE A 73 -0.26 0.69 -7.16
CA PHE A 73 -0.19 -0.36 -6.14
C PHE A 73 -1.03 -0.02 -4.90
N TYR A 74 -0.99 1.24 -4.46
CA TYR A 74 -1.73 1.65 -3.26
C TYR A 74 -3.24 1.75 -3.45
N SER A 75 -3.74 1.76 -4.69
CA SER A 75 -5.17 1.97 -4.96
C SER A 75 -6.07 0.86 -4.39
N LEU A 76 -5.69 -0.41 -4.57
CA LEU A 76 -6.42 -1.56 -4.02
C LEU A 76 -6.32 -1.62 -2.50
N PHE A 77 -5.14 -1.32 -1.98
CA PHE A 77 -4.87 -1.24 -0.55
C PHE A 77 -5.76 -0.20 0.13
N ILE A 78 -5.75 1.04 -0.39
CA ILE A 78 -6.52 2.17 0.16
C ILE A 78 -8.01 1.88 0.10
N ARG A 79 -8.51 1.33 -1.02
CA ARG A 79 -9.93 0.94 -1.16
C ARG A 79 -10.35 -0.04 -0.09
N ALA A 80 -9.60 -1.12 0.09
CA ALA A 80 -9.93 -2.16 1.07
C ALA A 80 -9.88 -1.64 2.52
N LEU A 81 -8.92 -0.76 2.78
CA LEU A 81 -8.78 -0.08 4.06
C LEU A 81 -9.98 0.85 4.32
N GLU A 82 -10.37 1.67 3.31
CA GLU A 82 -11.50 2.59 3.40
C GLU A 82 -12.82 1.86 3.61
N ASP A 83 -13.08 0.80 2.83
CA ASP A 83 -14.27 -0.05 3.00
C ASP A 83 -14.35 -0.60 4.43
N ARG A 84 -13.21 -1.03 4.99
CA ARG A 84 -13.15 -1.54 6.35
C ARG A 84 -13.36 -0.45 7.39
N ALA A 85 -12.76 0.73 7.20
CA ALA A 85 -12.96 1.90 8.05
C ALA A 85 -14.44 2.31 8.08
N GLN A 86 -15.09 2.40 6.92
CA GLN A 86 -16.49 2.76 6.80
C GLN A 86 -17.40 1.78 7.56
N GLN A 87 -17.17 0.46 7.45
CA GLN A 87 -17.91 -0.56 8.21
C GLN A 87 -17.81 -0.36 9.72
N LYS A 88 -16.70 0.23 10.18
CA LYS A 88 -16.44 0.53 11.60
C LYS A 88 -16.79 1.95 12.01
N GLY A 89 -17.36 2.75 11.11
CA GLY A 89 -17.76 4.14 11.38
C GLY A 89 -16.59 5.13 11.43
N TYR A 90 -15.46 4.81 10.84
CA TYR A 90 -14.27 5.66 10.73
C TYR A 90 -14.16 6.29 9.35
N ALA A 91 -13.65 7.51 9.29
CA ALA A 91 -13.24 8.18 8.07
C ALA A 91 -11.74 7.98 7.83
N VAL A 92 -11.34 7.96 6.57
CA VAL A 92 -9.93 7.88 6.16
C VAL A 92 -9.46 9.23 5.65
N LEU A 93 -8.36 9.74 6.19
CA LEU A 93 -7.66 10.93 5.75
C LEU A 93 -6.37 10.51 5.06
N LEU A 94 -6.29 10.70 3.74
CA LEU A 94 -5.09 10.36 2.98
C LEU A 94 -4.04 11.45 3.11
N GLY A 95 -2.82 11.05 3.44
CA GLY A 95 -1.63 11.89 3.51
C GLY A 95 -0.60 11.47 2.46
N ASP A 96 -0.53 12.19 1.33
CA ASP A 96 0.53 12.02 0.34
C ASP A 96 1.84 12.64 0.86
N THR A 97 2.77 11.80 1.30
CA THR A 97 4.02 12.26 1.92
C THR A 97 5.10 12.59 0.90
N ARG A 98 4.97 12.12 -0.34
CA ARG A 98 6.00 12.20 -1.39
C ARG A 98 7.37 11.73 -0.91
N GLY A 99 7.39 10.80 0.04
CA GLY A 99 8.60 10.27 0.63
C GLY A 99 9.40 11.26 1.49
N THR A 100 8.82 12.42 1.87
CA THR A 100 9.51 13.45 2.66
C THR A 100 9.08 13.44 4.11
N SER A 101 10.04 13.58 5.03
CA SER A 101 9.81 13.58 6.48
C SER A 101 8.99 14.80 6.93
N GLU A 102 9.17 15.94 6.27
CA GLU A 102 8.46 17.18 6.58
C GLU A 102 6.96 17.03 6.39
N ARG A 103 6.54 16.45 5.26
CA ARG A 103 5.12 16.18 4.99
C ARG A 103 4.54 15.14 5.92
N GLU A 104 5.34 14.13 6.26
CA GLU A 104 4.93 13.10 7.21
C GLU A 104 4.65 13.72 8.60
N GLN A 105 5.53 14.62 9.08
CA GLN A 105 5.34 15.35 10.34
C GLN A 105 4.07 16.20 10.36
N GLU A 106 3.71 16.86 9.25
CA GLU A 106 2.47 17.63 9.15
C GLU A 106 1.22 16.76 9.39
N TYR A 107 1.22 15.55 8.86
CA TYR A 107 0.11 14.61 9.08
C TYR A 107 0.12 14.02 10.49
N ILE A 108 1.29 13.72 11.06
CA ILE A 108 1.42 13.26 12.44
C ILE A 108 0.87 14.31 13.40
N HIS A 109 1.16 15.59 13.17
CA HIS A 109 0.63 16.69 13.97
C HIS A 109 -0.90 16.73 13.99
N ARG A 110 -1.57 16.31 12.91
CA ARG A 110 -3.05 16.21 12.89
C ARG A 110 -3.58 15.17 13.86
N VAL A 111 -2.83 14.09 14.09
CA VAL A 111 -3.19 13.08 15.09
C VAL A 111 -2.91 13.60 16.50
N GLU A 112 -1.78 14.26 16.72
CA GLU A 112 -1.45 14.91 18.00
C GLU A 112 -2.53 15.94 18.41
N THR A 113 -3.05 16.68 17.44
CA THR A 113 -4.14 17.65 17.64
C THR A 113 -5.53 17.02 17.66
N ARG A 114 -5.63 15.67 17.70
CA ARG A 114 -6.86 14.89 17.75
C ARG A 114 -7.80 15.08 16.56
N LEU A 115 -7.26 15.37 15.40
CA LEU A 115 -7.99 15.36 14.15
C LEU A 115 -8.22 13.92 13.63
N ALA A 116 -7.39 12.97 14.09
CA ALA A 116 -7.53 11.55 13.86
C ALA A 116 -7.08 10.76 15.10
N ASP A 117 -7.50 9.51 15.19
CA ASP A 117 -7.28 8.64 16.34
C ASP A 117 -6.02 7.75 16.19
N GLY A 118 -5.47 7.64 14.98
CA GLY A 118 -4.31 6.82 14.71
C GLY A 118 -3.80 6.94 13.28
N ILE A 119 -2.71 6.22 13.00
CA ILE A 119 -1.96 6.29 11.74
C ILE A 119 -1.79 4.88 11.16
N ILE A 120 -2.02 4.74 9.85
CA ILE A 120 -1.53 3.61 9.05
C ILE A 120 -0.46 4.15 8.11
N GLN A 121 0.74 3.58 8.20
CA GLN A 121 1.88 4.00 7.40
C GLN A 121 2.14 2.98 6.29
N LEU A 122 2.15 3.43 5.02
CA LEU A 122 2.37 2.58 3.85
C LEU A 122 3.80 2.66 3.31
N ARG A 123 4.74 3.14 4.10
CA ARG A 123 6.15 3.08 3.73
C ARG A 123 6.90 2.13 4.67
N PRO A 124 7.90 1.40 4.16
CA PRO A 124 8.79 0.65 5.04
C PRO A 124 9.62 1.61 5.89
N SER A 125 9.75 1.33 7.17
CA SER A 125 10.73 1.98 8.03
C SER A 125 12.07 1.28 7.86
N SER A 126 13.16 2.03 7.76
CA SER A 126 14.53 1.49 7.79
C SER A 126 15.18 1.81 9.12
N GLU A 127 16.27 1.09 9.46
CA GLU A 127 17.09 1.44 10.63
C GLU A 127 17.61 2.90 10.58
N LYS A 128 17.82 3.42 9.36
CA LYS A 128 18.27 4.80 9.12
C LYS A 128 17.13 5.82 9.15
N SER A 129 15.91 5.41 8.83
CA SER A 129 14.69 6.22 8.94
C SER A 129 13.81 5.66 10.04
N GLN A 130 14.21 5.89 11.31
CA GLN A 130 13.35 5.57 12.45
C GLN A 130 11.97 6.20 12.24
N SER A 131 10.94 5.48 12.68
CA SER A 131 9.60 6.04 12.69
C SER A 131 9.63 7.38 13.43
N ILE A 132 9.26 8.45 12.75
CA ILE A 132 9.12 9.78 13.36
C ILE A 132 7.80 9.90 14.15
N ILE A 133 7.02 8.81 14.22
CA ILE A 133 5.75 8.78 14.94
C ILE A 133 6.04 8.73 16.45
N PRO A 134 5.57 9.73 17.21
CA PRO A 134 5.83 9.78 18.64
C PRO A 134 5.25 8.58 19.40
N PRO A 135 5.88 8.17 20.50
CA PRO A 135 5.30 7.17 21.40
C PRO A 135 3.91 7.60 21.89
N GLY A 136 2.98 6.65 21.94
CA GLY A 136 1.61 6.90 22.40
C GLY A 136 0.60 7.18 21.29
N ILE A 137 1.04 7.37 20.05
CA ILE A 137 0.14 7.40 18.89
C ILE A 137 -0.10 5.96 18.43
N ALA A 138 -1.38 5.58 18.28
CA ALA A 138 -1.76 4.32 17.68
C ALA A 138 -1.27 4.28 16.22
N CYS A 139 -0.40 3.33 15.91
CA CYS A 139 0.20 3.22 14.58
C CYS A 139 0.35 1.77 14.14
N VAL A 140 0.10 1.52 12.85
CA VAL A 140 0.37 0.26 12.16
C VAL A 140 1.17 0.54 10.90
N ASN A 141 2.28 -0.17 10.71
CA ASN A 141 3.02 -0.15 9.45
C ASN A 141 2.48 -1.27 8.54
N ALA A 142 1.86 -0.88 7.44
CA ALA A 142 1.16 -1.82 6.57
C ALA A 142 1.92 -2.18 5.28
N CYS A 143 3.13 -1.65 5.12
CA CYS A 143 4.13 -2.07 4.14
C CYS A 143 5.48 -2.22 4.84
N GLY A 144 5.49 -3.01 5.93
CA GLY A 144 6.67 -3.23 6.76
C GLY A 144 7.80 -3.97 6.04
N CYS A 145 8.94 -3.98 6.68
CA CYS A 145 10.09 -4.81 6.32
C CYS A 145 10.52 -5.62 7.54
N GLU A 146 11.47 -6.50 7.39
CA GLU A 146 11.96 -7.37 8.46
C GLU A 146 12.41 -6.60 9.72
N TYR A 147 12.83 -5.35 9.55
CA TYR A 147 13.32 -4.49 10.64
C TYR A 147 12.27 -3.49 11.15
N THR A 148 11.00 -3.65 10.77
CA THR A 148 9.94 -2.76 11.25
C THR A 148 9.70 -2.98 12.74
N THR A 149 9.81 -1.93 13.53
CA THR A 149 9.48 -1.96 14.95
C THR A 149 8.00 -1.64 15.17
N GLY A 150 7.34 -2.43 16.03
CA GLY A 150 5.91 -2.26 16.33
C GLY A 150 4.97 -3.03 15.41
N PRO A 151 3.65 -2.78 15.50
CA PRO A 151 2.64 -3.49 14.73
C PRO A 151 2.84 -3.32 13.23
N SER A 152 2.95 -4.45 12.50
CA SER A 152 3.28 -4.42 11.07
C SER A 152 2.61 -5.54 10.28
N ILE A 153 2.35 -5.22 9.01
CA ILE A 153 1.90 -6.18 8.00
C ILE A 153 2.85 -6.05 6.83
N ARG A 154 3.37 -7.18 6.36
CA ARG A 154 4.34 -7.21 5.26
C ARG A 154 4.23 -8.48 4.43
N ILE A 155 4.93 -8.50 3.33
CA ILE A 155 5.27 -9.69 2.57
C ILE A 155 6.76 -10.01 2.77
N ASP A 156 7.18 -11.22 2.38
CA ASP A 156 8.61 -11.55 2.24
C ASP A 156 9.11 -11.12 0.86
N ASN A 157 9.60 -9.88 0.78
CA ASN A 157 10.12 -9.29 -0.47
C ASN A 157 11.32 -10.07 -1.02
N ARG A 158 12.19 -10.60 -0.14
CA ARG A 158 13.39 -11.35 -0.54
C ARG A 158 13.01 -12.69 -1.15
N ALA A 159 12.13 -13.45 -0.50
CA ALA A 159 11.65 -14.73 -1.02
C ALA A 159 10.85 -14.54 -2.33
N ALA A 160 10.01 -13.51 -2.43
CA ALA A 160 9.25 -13.20 -3.62
C ALA A 160 10.17 -12.85 -4.82
N ALA A 161 11.20 -12.04 -4.60
CA ALA A 161 12.19 -11.74 -5.63
C ALA A 161 12.98 -12.98 -6.05
N ARG A 162 13.36 -13.83 -5.10
CA ARG A 162 14.00 -15.13 -5.44
C ARG A 162 13.10 -15.97 -6.33
N THR A 163 11.83 -16.13 -5.98
CA THR A 163 10.88 -16.88 -6.80
C THR A 163 10.85 -16.38 -8.24
N MET A 164 10.83 -15.07 -8.46
CA MET A 164 10.84 -14.47 -9.79
C MET A 164 12.15 -14.75 -10.55
N VAL A 165 13.29 -14.56 -9.89
CA VAL A 165 14.60 -14.72 -10.54
C VAL A 165 14.90 -16.19 -10.79
N ASP A 166 14.57 -17.10 -9.88
CA ASP A 166 14.68 -18.54 -10.06
C ASP A 166 13.86 -19.02 -11.26
N TYR A 167 12.65 -18.46 -11.45
CA TYR A 167 11.85 -18.72 -12.64
C TYR A 167 12.56 -18.27 -13.93
N LEU A 168 13.12 -17.07 -13.99
CA LEU A 168 13.87 -16.61 -15.15
C LEU A 168 15.08 -17.52 -15.43
N ILE A 169 15.77 -17.95 -14.39
CA ILE A 169 16.89 -18.90 -14.49
C ILE A 169 16.42 -20.26 -15.03
N SER A 170 15.25 -20.73 -14.60
CA SER A 170 14.65 -21.98 -15.10
C SER A 170 14.30 -21.95 -16.58
N LEU A 171 14.00 -20.75 -17.12
CA LEU A 171 13.80 -20.52 -18.56
C LEU A 171 15.12 -20.43 -19.35
N GLY A 172 16.26 -20.62 -18.69
CA GLY A 172 17.59 -20.61 -19.30
C GLY A 172 18.29 -19.25 -19.33
N HIS A 173 17.68 -18.21 -18.75
CA HIS A 173 18.33 -16.90 -18.67
C HIS A 173 19.54 -16.95 -17.73
N ARG A 174 20.67 -16.45 -18.20
CA ARG A 174 21.94 -16.36 -17.44
C ARG A 174 22.44 -14.93 -17.30
N ARG A 175 21.99 -14.05 -18.19
CA ARG A 175 22.29 -12.62 -18.14
C ARG A 175 20.98 -11.88 -17.92
N ILE A 176 20.68 -11.59 -16.65
CA ILE A 176 19.41 -11.02 -16.18
C ILE A 176 19.70 -9.60 -15.70
N GLY A 177 19.15 -8.59 -16.37
CA GLY A 177 19.16 -7.21 -15.89
C GLY A 177 18.20 -7.01 -14.74
N VAL A 178 18.50 -6.11 -13.83
CA VAL A 178 17.58 -5.72 -12.76
C VAL A 178 17.38 -4.20 -12.77
N ILE A 179 16.10 -3.77 -12.75
CA ILE A 179 15.73 -2.37 -12.54
C ILE A 179 15.31 -2.23 -11.08
N THR A 180 16.15 -1.53 -10.31
CA THR A 180 15.91 -1.37 -8.86
C THR A 180 14.93 -0.23 -8.58
N GLY A 181 14.41 -0.18 -7.34
CA GLY A 181 13.74 1.00 -6.83
C GLY A 181 14.72 1.99 -6.19
N LEU A 182 14.21 2.88 -5.36
CA LEU A 182 15.02 3.83 -4.59
C LEU A 182 16.06 3.10 -3.74
N LYS A 183 17.31 3.53 -3.82
CA LYS A 183 18.49 2.84 -3.26
C LYS A 183 18.38 2.51 -1.77
N ASP A 184 17.87 3.44 -0.97
CA ASP A 184 17.76 3.28 0.49
C ASP A 184 16.40 2.72 0.93
N ASN A 185 15.54 2.32 -0.02
CA ASN A 185 14.25 1.73 0.29
C ASN A 185 14.44 0.26 0.72
N PRO A 186 13.95 -0.16 1.90
CA PRO A 186 14.09 -1.53 2.38
C PRO A 186 13.57 -2.59 1.41
N HIS A 187 12.47 -2.34 0.72
CA HIS A 187 11.96 -3.28 -0.30
C HIS A 187 12.91 -3.44 -1.47
N THR A 188 13.61 -2.37 -1.87
CA THR A 188 14.66 -2.44 -2.90
C THR A 188 15.82 -3.30 -2.44
N ILE A 189 16.25 -3.12 -1.17
CA ILE A 189 17.35 -3.88 -0.58
C ILE A 189 16.97 -5.37 -0.54
N ASP A 190 15.81 -5.71 0.00
CA ASP A 190 15.33 -7.10 0.14
C ASP A 190 15.20 -7.78 -1.24
N ARG A 191 14.57 -7.11 -2.21
CA ARG A 191 14.40 -7.64 -3.57
C ARG A 191 15.75 -7.82 -4.28
N LEU A 192 16.71 -6.90 -4.06
CA LEU A 192 18.06 -7.01 -4.63
C LEU A 192 18.86 -8.17 -4.00
N GLU A 193 18.71 -8.38 -2.69
CA GLU A 193 19.33 -9.53 -2.04
C GLU A 193 18.72 -10.86 -2.55
N GLY A 194 17.41 -10.95 -2.71
CA GLY A 194 16.76 -12.09 -3.33
C GLY A 194 17.27 -12.38 -4.74
N TYR A 195 17.45 -11.34 -5.57
CA TYR A 195 18.06 -11.46 -6.90
C TYR A 195 19.49 -12.02 -6.82
N LYS A 196 20.34 -11.47 -5.95
CA LYS A 196 21.74 -11.93 -5.78
C LYS A 196 21.81 -13.38 -5.31
N GLU A 197 20.95 -13.78 -4.37
CA GLU A 197 20.87 -15.16 -3.88
C GLU A 197 20.52 -16.15 -4.98
N SER A 198 19.52 -15.85 -5.80
CA SER A 198 19.16 -16.70 -6.93
C SER A 198 20.30 -16.87 -7.92
N LEU A 199 21.02 -15.79 -8.25
CA LEU A 199 22.21 -15.88 -9.11
C LEU A 199 23.29 -16.77 -8.49
N ALA A 200 23.59 -16.56 -7.20
CA ALA A 200 24.62 -17.33 -6.49
C ALA A 200 24.26 -18.81 -6.44
N ASN A 201 23.02 -19.16 -6.11
CA ASN A 201 22.54 -20.54 -6.06
C ASN A 201 22.62 -21.25 -7.42
N ALA A 202 22.46 -20.48 -8.52
CA ALA A 202 22.57 -21.00 -9.88
C ALA A 202 24.02 -20.99 -10.46
N GLY A 203 25.00 -20.54 -9.66
CA GLY A 203 26.39 -20.39 -10.12
C GLY A 203 26.58 -19.30 -11.18
N ILE A 204 25.70 -18.29 -11.21
CA ILE A 204 25.78 -17.16 -12.14
C ILE A 204 26.51 -16.00 -11.42
N PRO A 205 27.63 -15.50 -12.00
CA PRO A 205 28.33 -14.38 -11.40
C PRO A 205 27.48 -13.12 -11.36
N PHE A 206 27.52 -12.44 -10.22
CA PHE A 206 26.90 -11.14 -10.07
C PHE A 206 27.66 -10.07 -10.89
N ASP A 207 26.93 -9.38 -11.77
CA ASP A 207 27.47 -8.34 -12.64
C ASP A 207 26.80 -6.99 -12.34
N LYS A 208 27.58 -6.04 -11.83
CA LYS A 208 27.08 -4.71 -11.49
C LYS A 208 26.59 -3.91 -12.70
N GLU A 209 27.07 -4.21 -13.91
CA GLU A 209 26.59 -3.56 -15.12
C GLU A 209 25.14 -3.89 -15.44
N LEU A 210 24.62 -5.01 -14.91
CA LEU A 210 23.23 -5.42 -15.07
C LEU A 210 22.27 -4.77 -14.06
N ILE A 211 22.75 -3.85 -13.23
CA ILE A 211 21.91 -3.08 -12.31
C ILE A 211 21.65 -1.71 -12.92
N ALA A 212 20.38 -1.42 -13.20
CA ALA A 212 19.94 -0.08 -13.55
C ALA A 212 19.16 0.51 -12.39
N GLU A 213 19.55 1.71 -11.93
CA GLU A 213 18.88 2.40 -10.85
C GLU A 213 17.55 3.00 -11.33
N GLY A 214 16.48 2.75 -10.59
CA GLY A 214 15.15 3.32 -10.79
C GLY A 214 14.62 3.95 -9.50
N ASP A 215 13.37 4.38 -9.54
CA ASP A 215 12.70 5.09 -8.46
C ASP A 215 11.23 4.68 -8.27
N PHE A 216 10.88 3.51 -8.82
CA PHE A 216 9.52 2.95 -8.90
C PHE A 216 8.58 3.66 -9.90
N THR A 217 9.02 4.68 -10.63
CA THR A 217 8.22 5.34 -11.66
C THR A 217 8.36 4.67 -13.03
N MET A 218 7.33 4.77 -13.85
CA MET A 218 7.36 4.30 -15.24
C MET A 218 8.50 4.95 -16.03
N TRP A 219 8.80 6.22 -15.75
CA TRP A 219 9.85 6.99 -16.39
C TRP A 219 11.25 6.39 -16.13
N SER A 220 11.53 6.01 -14.88
CA SER A 220 12.82 5.38 -14.56
C SER A 220 12.98 4.01 -15.23
N GLY A 221 11.87 3.24 -15.33
CA GLY A 221 11.87 1.98 -16.08
C GLY A 221 12.19 2.14 -17.55
N LEU A 222 11.64 3.18 -18.19
CA LEU A 222 11.89 3.55 -19.56
C LEU A 222 13.38 3.85 -19.80
N ASN A 223 13.99 4.68 -18.94
CA ASN A 223 15.40 5.05 -19.02
C ASN A 223 16.34 3.86 -18.76
N SER A 224 16.02 3.03 -17.76
CA SER A 224 16.81 1.84 -17.43
C SER A 224 16.86 0.84 -18.58
N ALA A 225 15.73 0.62 -19.25
CA ALA A 225 15.70 -0.26 -20.42
C ALA A 225 16.52 0.30 -21.57
N PHE A 226 16.57 1.61 -21.76
CA PHE A 226 17.42 2.25 -22.76
C PHE A 226 18.91 1.98 -22.50
N GLN A 227 19.36 1.96 -21.24
CA GLN A 227 20.72 1.58 -20.87
C GLN A 227 20.99 0.13 -21.32
N PHE A 228 20.09 -0.82 -21.02
CA PHE A 228 20.26 -2.22 -21.42
C PHE A 228 20.27 -2.41 -22.95
N CYS A 229 19.47 -1.63 -23.68
CA CYS A 229 19.47 -1.69 -25.16
C CYS A 229 20.82 -1.28 -25.77
N ASN A 230 21.57 -0.39 -25.14
CA ASN A 230 22.85 0.12 -25.62
C ASN A 230 24.06 -0.70 -25.15
N MET A 231 23.85 -1.74 -24.34
CA MET A 231 24.95 -2.63 -23.93
C MET A 231 25.46 -3.47 -25.11
N LYS A 232 26.79 -3.68 -25.18
CA LYS A 232 27.39 -4.59 -26.14
C LYS A 232 26.87 -6.02 -26.02
N HIS A 233 26.68 -6.47 -24.77
CA HIS A 233 26.09 -7.75 -24.42
C HIS A 233 24.83 -7.47 -23.57
N ARG A 234 23.67 -7.45 -24.24
CA ARG A 234 22.41 -7.17 -23.61
C ARG A 234 22.00 -8.29 -22.65
N PRO A 235 21.26 -7.98 -21.58
CA PRO A 235 20.55 -9.01 -20.82
C PRO A 235 19.53 -9.71 -21.72
N THR A 236 19.22 -10.97 -21.42
CA THR A 236 18.16 -11.72 -22.10
C THR A 236 16.82 -11.67 -21.35
N ALA A 237 16.86 -11.21 -20.11
CA ALA A 237 15.69 -10.92 -19.28
C ALA A 237 15.92 -9.69 -18.42
N ILE A 238 14.84 -9.02 -18.04
CA ILE A 238 14.82 -7.92 -17.07
C ILE A 238 13.89 -8.31 -15.92
N PHE A 239 14.41 -8.28 -14.70
CA PHE A 239 13.63 -8.25 -13.48
C PHE A 239 13.46 -6.80 -13.04
N SER A 240 12.24 -6.28 -13.12
CA SER A 240 11.90 -4.96 -12.60
C SER A 240 11.29 -5.09 -11.21
N MET A 241 11.73 -4.24 -10.29
CA MET A 241 11.27 -4.30 -8.89
C MET A 241 9.85 -3.76 -8.67
N ASN A 242 9.18 -3.23 -9.71
CA ASN A 242 7.74 -3.03 -9.74
C ASN A 242 7.19 -3.08 -11.17
N ASP A 243 5.88 -3.12 -11.30
CA ASP A 243 5.18 -3.22 -12.59
C ASP A 243 5.25 -1.92 -13.39
N GLU A 244 5.22 -0.76 -12.75
CA GLU A 244 5.31 0.53 -13.46
C GLU A 244 6.63 0.64 -14.22
N MET A 245 7.75 0.36 -13.56
CA MET A 245 9.06 0.34 -14.23
C MET A 245 9.11 -0.75 -15.30
N ALA A 246 8.52 -1.94 -15.06
CA ALA A 246 8.47 -3.01 -16.07
C ALA A 246 7.71 -2.55 -17.32
N ILE A 247 6.56 -1.91 -17.17
CA ILE A 247 5.77 -1.38 -18.28
C ILE A 247 6.56 -0.29 -19.02
N GLY A 248 7.22 0.62 -18.30
CA GLY A 248 8.12 1.61 -18.89
C GLY A 248 9.25 0.96 -19.72
N ALA A 249 9.89 -0.07 -19.17
CA ALA A 249 10.92 -0.83 -19.85
C ALA A 249 10.38 -1.48 -21.13
N MET A 250 9.21 -2.11 -21.08
CA MET A 250 8.58 -2.72 -22.24
C MET A 250 8.31 -1.71 -23.35
N GLN A 251 7.93 -0.47 -23.04
CA GLN A 251 7.75 0.59 -24.04
C GLN A 251 9.05 0.91 -24.76
N THR A 252 10.15 1.07 -24.02
CA THR A 252 11.47 1.31 -24.61
C THR A 252 11.92 0.15 -25.48
N LEU A 253 11.81 -1.10 -25.00
CA LEU A 253 12.20 -2.28 -25.77
C LEU A 253 11.46 -2.35 -27.11
N LYS A 254 10.14 -2.13 -27.10
CA LYS A 254 9.33 -2.08 -28.32
C LYS A 254 9.75 -0.95 -29.27
N ALA A 255 10.01 0.24 -28.75
CA ALA A 255 10.47 1.38 -29.54
C ALA A 255 11.84 1.10 -30.21
N GLN A 256 12.67 0.27 -29.59
CA GLN A 256 13.97 -0.20 -30.12
C GLN A 256 13.84 -1.45 -31.01
N GLY A 257 12.63 -1.92 -31.31
CA GLY A 257 12.39 -3.10 -32.14
C GLY A 257 12.72 -4.43 -31.46
N ILE A 258 12.91 -4.44 -30.13
CA ILE A 258 13.19 -5.65 -29.34
C ILE A 258 11.85 -6.32 -29.00
N LYS A 259 11.69 -7.58 -29.41
CA LYS A 259 10.48 -8.36 -29.19
C LYS A 259 10.45 -8.94 -27.78
N ILE A 260 9.28 -8.84 -27.14
CA ILE A 260 9.02 -9.39 -25.82
C ILE A 260 7.96 -10.49 -25.97
N PRO A 261 8.25 -11.74 -25.55
CA PRO A 261 9.43 -12.20 -24.82
C PRO A 261 10.56 -12.72 -25.71
N GLU A 262 10.43 -12.77 -27.04
CA GLU A 262 11.29 -13.53 -27.95
C GLU A 262 12.76 -13.09 -27.92
N ASP A 263 13.03 -11.79 -27.78
CA ASP A 263 14.39 -11.26 -27.70
C ASP A 263 14.81 -10.94 -26.26
N MET A 264 13.84 -10.56 -25.43
CA MET A 264 14.06 -10.20 -24.03
C MET A 264 12.79 -10.44 -23.20
N SER A 265 12.90 -11.25 -22.17
CA SER A 265 11.85 -11.43 -21.17
C SER A 265 11.79 -10.22 -20.22
N VAL A 266 10.58 -9.85 -19.77
CA VAL A 266 10.40 -8.79 -18.78
C VAL A 266 9.48 -9.27 -17.67
N THR A 267 9.86 -9.02 -16.43
CA THR A 267 9.03 -9.32 -15.25
C THR A 267 8.88 -8.08 -14.39
N GLY A 268 7.77 -8.00 -13.65
CA GLY A 268 7.46 -6.95 -12.71
C GLY A 268 7.28 -7.46 -11.29
N PHE A 269 6.63 -6.63 -10.48
CA PHE A 269 6.27 -6.89 -9.10
C PHE A 269 5.08 -5.99 -8.76
N ASP A 270 4.07 -6.43 -7.99
CA ASP A 270 2.88 -5.78 -7.45
C ASP A 270 1.56 -6.30 -8.03
N ASP A 271 1.51 -6.76 -9.27
CA ASP A 271 0.31 -7.14 -10.04
C ASP A 271 -0.72 -5.99 -10.13
N ILE A 272 -0.25 -4.79 -10.49
CA ILE A 272 -1.16 -3.67 -10.73
C ILE A 272 -2.12 -3.97 -11.89
N ALA A 273 -3.26 -3.29 -11.93
CA ALA A 273 -4.31 -3.55 -12.94
C ALA A 273 -3.78 -3.53 -14.39
N TYR A 274 -2.82 -2.66 -14.68
CA TYR A 274 -2.22 -2.52 -16.02
C TYR A 274 -1.39 -3.73 -16.44
N ALA A 275 -0.85 -4.53 -15.51
CA ALA A 275 -0.06 -5.72 -15.80
C ALA A 275 -0.81 -6.75 -16.67
N LYS A 276 -2.13 -6.82 -16.51
CA LYS A 276 -2.99 -7.71 -17.30
C LYS A 276 -3.25 -7.22 -18.73
N TYR A 277 -3.27 -5.90 -18.92
CA TYR A 277 -3.73 -5.25 -20.14
C TYR A 277 -2.62 -4.69 -21.01
N CYS A 278 -1.36 -4.61 -20.49
CA CYS A 278 -0.22 -4.30 -21.33
C CYS A 278 0.02 -5.40 -22.36
N ASP A 279 0.71 -5.10 -23.45
CA ASP A 279 1.02 -6.03 -24.50
C ASP A 279 2.55 -6.17 -24.66
N PRO A 280 3.10 -7.40 -24.49
CA PRO A 280 2.44 -8.59 -23.91
C PRO A 280 2.05 -8.38 -22.44
N SER A 281 1.04 -9.14 -21.93
CA SER A 281 0.67 -9.08 -20.53
C SER A 281 1.83 -9.51 -19.63
N LEU A 282 2.02 -8.78 -18.51
CA LEU A 282 3.22 -8.82 -17.67
C LEU A 282 3.21 -9.96 -16.66
N THR A 283 4.25 -10.79 -16.65
CA THR A 283 4.57 -11.75 -15.58
C THR A 283 5.04 -10.97 -14.36
N THR A 284 4.46 -11.24 -13.19
CA THR A 284 4.68 -10.43 -11.99
C THR A 284 4.47 -11.22 -10.70
N ILE A 285 4.80 -10.61 -9.56
CA ILE A 285 4.42 -11.08 -8.22
C ILE A 285 3.20 -10.28 -7.79
N SER A 286 2.12 -10.97 -7.43
CA SER A 286 0.93 -10.34 -6.85
C SER A 286 1.08 -10.24 -5.34
N GLN A 287 0.90 -9.01 -4.82
CA GLN A 287 0.84 -8.76 -3.39
C GLN A 287 -0.62 -8.77 -2.93
N PRO A 288 -0.94 -9.30 -1.73
CA PRO A 288 -2.31 -9.36 -1.20
C PRO A 288 -2.77 -8.00 -0.65
N ALA A 289 -2.72 -6.94 -1.50
CA ALA A 289 -2.93 -5.55 -1.11
C ALA A 289 -4.29 -5.31 -0.42
N GLU A 290 -5.36 -5.98 -0.87
CA GLU A 290 -6.68 -5.86 -0.25
C GLU A 290 -6.71 -6.47 1.15
N GLU A 291 -6.08 -7.62 1.34
CA GLU A 291 -6.01 -8.28 2.65
C GLU A 291 -5.15 -7.45 3.61
N MET A 292 -4.01 -6.95 3.13
CA MET A 292 -3.15 -6.04 3.90
C MET A 292 -3.93 -4.82 4.38
N GLY A 293 -4.73 -4.20 3.50
CA GLY A 293 -5.54 -3.02 3.86
C GLY A 293 -6.58 -3.30 4.94
N LYS A 294 -7.33 -4.40 4.81
CA LYS A 294 -8.32 -4.83 5.81
C LYS A 294 -7.67 -5.12 7.16
N MET A 295 -6.59 -5.89 7.16
CA MET A 295 -5.86 -6.26 8.38
C MET A 295 -5.24 -5.04 9.06
N ALA A 296 -4.69 -4.09 8.30
CA ALA A 296 -4.12 -2.87 8.86
C ALA A 296 -5.17 -2.04 9.60
N MET A 297 -6.35 -1.91 9.04
CA MET A 297 -7.44 -1.19 9.70
C MET A 297 -7.92 -1.92 10.96
N ASP A 298 -8.12 -3.23 10.90
CA ASP A 298 -8.54 -4.02 12.07
C ASP A 298 -7.50 -3.97 13.19
N MET A 299 -6.22 -4.09 12.84
CA MET A 299 -5.12 -4.00 13.81
C MET A 299 -5.06 -2.60 14.46
N LEU A 300 -5.18 -1.53 13.66
CA LEU A 300 -5.17 -0.16 14.18
C LEU A 300 -6.35 0.08 15.12
N LEU A 301 -7.55 -0.36 14.78
CA LEU A 301 -8.74 -0.18 15.61
C LEU A 301 -8.59 -0.88 16.96
N ARG A 302 -8.05 -2.10 17.00
CA ARG A 302 -7.78 -2.79 18.27
C ARG A 302 -6.80 -2.02 19.15
N ILE A 303 -5.76 -1.43 18.55
CA ILE A 303 -4.82 -0.58 19.29
C ILE A 303 -5.53 0.66 19.87
N ILE A 304 -6.36 1.34 19.05
CA ILE A 304 -7.14 2.51 19.48
C ILE A 304 -8.09 2.14 20.62
N GLU A 305 -8.68 0.95 20.59
CA GLU A 305 -9.61 0.44 21.61
C GLU A 305 -8.89 -0.06 22.87
N GLY A 306 -7.57 -0.15 22.85
CA GLY A 306 -6.75 -0.67 23.96
C GLY A 306 -6.81 -2.19 24.08
N GLU A 307 -7.23 -2.88 23.01
CA GLU A 307 -7.26 -4.33 22.99
C GLU A 307 -5.88 -4.91 22.67
N PRO A 308 -5.51 -6.05 23.28
CA PRO A 308 -4.27 -6.72 22.97
C PRO A 308 -4.28 -7.25 21.53
N LEU A 309 -3.16 -7.10 20.82
CA LEU A 309 -2.95 -7.74 19.54
C LEU A 309 -2.56 -9.20 19.75
N SER A 310 -3.16 -10.11 18.98
CA SER A 310 -2.78 -11.53 18.97
C SER A 310 -1.39 -11.74 18.33
N GLN A 311 -1.06 -10.89 17.37
CA GLN A 311 0.23 -10.85 16.68
C GLN A 311 0.57 -9.39 16.39
N THR A 312 1.83 -9.03 16.59
CA THR A 312 2.35 -7.69 16.27
C THR A 312 2.94 -7.62 14.87
N GLU A 313 3.29 -8.76 14.28
CA GLU A 313 3.78 -8.87 12.92
C GLU A 313 2.98 -9.91 12.15
N CYS A 314 2.51 -9.55 10.95
CA CYS A 314 1.82 -10.44 10.03
C CYS A 314 2.59 -10.47 8.69
N VAL A 315 3.08 -11.65 8.31
CA VAL A 315 3.72 -11.87 7.01
C VAL A 315 2.73 -12.59 6.11
N LEU A 316 2.30 -11.95 5.03
CA LEU A 316 1.33 -12.50 4.10
C LEU A 316 2.01 -13.14 2.89
N PRO A 317 1.45 -14.23 2.34
CA PRO A 317 1.97 -14.86 1.14
C PRO A 317 1.74 -13.99 -0.08
N THR A 318 2.64 -14.10 -1.05
CA THR A 318 2.51 -13.53 -2.39
C THR A 318 2.13 -14.61 -3.39
N GLU A 319 1.54 -14.22 -4.53
CA GLU A 319 1.25 -15.12 -5.63
C GLU A 319 2.19 -14.84 -6.81
N PHE A 320 2.68 -15.88 -7.46
CA PHE A 320 3.48 -15.77 -8.65
C PHE A 320 2.60 -15.90 -9.90
N ILE A 321 2.49 -14.83 -10.68
CA ILE A 321 1.58 -14.73 -11.82
C ILE A 321 2.36 -14.77 -13.13
N ILE A 322 2.34 -15.90 -13.81
CA ILE A 322 2.96 -16.06 -15.13
C ILE A 322 2.02 -15.56 -16.20
N ARG A 323 2.53 -14.70 -17.10
CA ARG A 323 1.80 -14.18 -18.27
C ARG A 323 2.68 -14.28 -19.53
N LYS A 324 2.48 -13.37 -20.49
CA LYS A 324 3.06 -13.46 -21.84
C LYS A 324 4.38 -12.72 -22.02
N SER A 325 4.87 -12.00 -21.01
CA SER A 325 6.09 -11.19 -21.10
C SER A 325 7.38 -11.97 -20.87
N THR A 326 7.29 -13.28 -20.63
CA THR A 326 8.43 -14.16 -20.39
C THR A 326 8.41 -15.38 -21.29
N GLY A 327 9.57 -15.84 -21.73
CA GLY A 327 9.76 -17.01 -22.55
C GLY A 327 11.18 -17.60 -22.38
N PRO A 328 11.50 -18.73 -23.03
CA PRO A 328 12.84 -19.33 -22.95
C PRO A 328 13.93 -18.39 -23.46
N ALA A 329 15.08 -18.40 -22.79
CA ALA A 329 16.23 -17.65 -23.24
C ALA A 329 16.67 -18.09 -24.67
N ARG A 330 16.87 -17.13 -25.56
CA ARG A 330 17.52 -17.45 -26.85
C ARG A 330 18.94 -17.90 -26.59
N HIS A 331 19.30 -19.08 -27.06
CA HIS A 331 20.70 -19.46 -27.12
C HIS A 331 21.40 -18.56 -28.16
N SER A 332 22.38 -17.78 -27.69
CA SER A 332 23.30 -17.10 -28.61
C SER A 332 23.94 -18.16 -29.50
N LYS A 333 23.63 -18.10 -30.80
CA LYS A 333 24.34 -18.92 -31.79
C LYS A 333 25.79 -18.46 -31.89
#